data_5626d762bab7f7e95eec1f3327869bb4
#
_entry.id   5626d762bab7f7e95eec1f3327869bb4
#
_cell.length_a   1.000
_cell.length_b   1.000
_cell.length_c   1.000
_cell.angle_alpha   90.00
_cell.angle_beta   90.00
_cell.angle_gamma   90.00
#
_symmetry.space_group_name_H-M   'P 1'
#
loop_
_entity.id
_entity.type
_entity.pdbx_description
1 polymer ?
#
loop_
_entity_poly.entity_id
_entity_poly.type
_entity_poly.pdbx_seq_one_letter_code
_entity_poly.pdbx_strand_id
1 'polypeptide(L)' 'MTEIGHNSRAQDERLRLLMERIDRLEEEKKGISDDIRDTYAEAKGGG' A
#
# COMPACT_ATOMS: atom_id res chain seq x y z
N MET A 1 22.79 -4.10 -20.69
CA MET A 1 21.75 -3.96 -20.99
C MET A 1 21.05 -4.96 -21.60
N THR A 2 21.53 -5.67 -22.19
CA THR A 2 20.84 -6.65 -22.84
C THR A 2 20.32 -7.68 -21.95
N GLU A 3 20.82 -7.82 -20.78
CA GLU A 3 20.36 -8.83 -19.99
C GLU A 3 18.99 -8.62 -19.61
N ILE A 4 18.47 -7.47 -19.77
CA ILE A 4 17.14 -7.22 -19.46
C ILE A 4 16.22 -8.24 -20.05
N GLY A 5 16.42 -8.64 -21.22
CA GLY A 5 15.53 -9.56 -21.86
C GLY A 5 15.53 -10.90 -21.19
N HIS A 6 16.65 -11.27 -20.59
CA HIS A 6 16.72 -12.53 -20.02
C HIS A 6 15.80 -12.74 -18.88
N ASN A 7 15.77 -11.92 -17.88
CA ASN A 7 14.98 -12.10 -16.70
C ASN A 7 13.81 -11.20 -16.63
N SER A 8 13.40 -10.62 -17.72
CA SER A 8 12.36 -9.61 -17.66
C SER A 8 11.07 -10.20 -17.13
N ARG A 9 10.74 -11.44 -17.51
CA ARG A 9 9.50 -12.03 -17.04
C ARG A 9 9.51 -12.25 -15.53
N ALA A 10 10.59 -12.79 -15.00
CA ALA A 10 10.69 -13.01 -13.57
C ALA A 10 10.70 -11.70 -12.82
N GLN A 11 11.37 -10.70 -13.37
CA GLN A 11 11.42 -9.41 -12.72
C GLN A 11 10.07 -8.71 -12.78
N ASP A 12 9.36 -8.86 -13.89
CA ASP A 12 8.04 -8.25 -14.02
C ASP A 12 7.08 -8.86 -13.03
N GLU A 13 7.15 -10.17 -12.86
CA GLU A 13 6.29 -10.82 -11.92
C GLU A 13 6.60 -10.39 -10.51
N ARG A 14 7.87 -10.32 -10.17
CA ARG A 14 8.26 -9.90 -8.84
C ARG A 14 7.84 -8.47 -8.59
N LEU A 15 8.02 -7.61 -9.59
CA LEU A 15 7.62 -6.23 -9.45
C LEU A 15 6.13 -6.11 -9.25
N ARG A 16 5.36 -6.89 -9.97
CA ARG A 16 3.92 -6.85 -9.82
C ARG A 16 3.51 -7.27 -8.42
N LEU A 17 4.13 -8.31 -7.89
CA LEU A 17 3.80 -8.76 -6.56
C LEU A 17 4.16 -7.71 -5.51
N LEU A 18 5.28 -7.03 -5.70
CA LEU A 18 5.68 -5.99 -4.79
C LEU A 18 4.71 -4.81 -4.86
N MET A 19 4.26 -4.47 -6.07
CA MET A 19 3.31 -3.39 -6.24
C MET A 19 2.00 -3.73 -5.56
N GLU A 20 1.56 -4.98 -5.69
CA GLU A 20 0.33 -5.39 -5.03
C GLU A 20 0.46 -5.31 -3.52
N ARG A 21 1.64 -5.65 -3.02
CA ARG A 21 1.88 -5.57 -1.59
C ARG A 21 1.86 -4.13 -1.13
N ILE A 22 2.46 -3.23 -1.90
CA ILE A 22 2.48 -1.82 -1.56
C ILE A 22 1.05 -1.28 -1.54
N ASP A 23 0.25 -1.65 -2.53
CA ASP A 23 -1.13 -1.19 -2.60
C ASP A 23 -1.90 -1.64 -1.36
N ARG A 24 -1.71 -2.88 -0.95
CA ARG A 24 -2.40 -3.39 0.21
C ARG A 24 -1.98 -2.65 1.47
N LEU A 25 -0.67 -2.41 1.62
CA LEU A 25 -0.18 -1.70 2.77
C LEU A 25 -0.68 -0.27 2.80
N GLU A 26 -0.81 0.35 1.64
CA GLU A 26 -1.33 1.70 1.58
C GLU A 26 -2.80 1.73 1.97
N GLU A 27 -3.55 0.72 1.59
CA GLU A 27 -4.94 0.66 1.99
C GLU A 27 -5.06 0.46 3.49
N GLU A 28 -4.20 -0.36 4.07
CA GLU A 28 -4.21 -0.57 5.50
C GLU A 28 -3.85 0.72 6.22
N LYS A 29 -2.88 1.43 5.70
CA LYS A 29 -2.47 2.68 6.29
C LYS A 29 -3.61 3.69 6.24
N LYS A 30 -4.32 3.72 5.14
CA LYS A 30 -5.44 4.63 4.99
C LYS A 30 -6.54 4.30 5.98
N GLY A 31 -6.81 3.01 6.16
CA GLY A 31 -7.81 2.59 7.12
C GLY A 31 -7.46 3.02 8.54
N ILE A 32 -6.20 2.87 8.90
CA ILE A 32 -5.76 3.27 10.22
C ILE A 32 -5.85 4.79 10.36
N SER A 33 -5.46 5.52 9.33
CA SER A 33 -5.55 6.98 9.35
C SER A 33 -6.99 7.44 9.51
N ASP A 34 -7.90 6.78 8.80
CA ASP A 34 -9.30 7.12 8.89
C ASP A 34 -9.84 6.84 10.28
N ASP A 35 -9.42 5.72 10.87
CA ASP A 35 -9.85 5.39 12.22
C ASP A 35 -9.34 6.42 13.22
N ILE A 36 -8.13 6.87 13.06
CA ILE A 36 -7.57 7.88 13.95
C ILE A 36 -8.36 9.16 13.81
N ARG A 37 -8.67 9.54 12.60
CA ARG A 37 -9.42 10.76 12.37
C ARG A 37 -10.81 10.67 12.97
N ASP A 38 -11.47 9.51 12.81
CA ASP A 38 -12.78 9.31 13.37
C ASP A 38 -12.74 9.38 14.89
N THR A 39 -11.69 8.83 15.48
CA THR A 39 -11.54 8.85 16.91
C THR A 39 -11.39 10.28 17.42
N TYR A 40 -10.61 11.08 16.70
CA TYR A 40 -10.46 12.48 17.08
C TYR A 40 -11.80 13.21 16.95
N ALA A 41 -12.52 12.93 15.89
CA ALA A 41 -13.82 13.57 15.68
C ALA A 41 -14.79 13.20 16.80
N GLU A 42 -14.73 11.94 17.22
CA GLU A 42 -15.58 11.50 18.30
C GLU A 42 -15.20 12.22 19.58
N ALA A 43 -13.93 12.33 19.85
CA ALA A 43 -13.47 13.00 21.07
C ALA A 43 -13.93 14.44 21.09
N LYS A 44 -13.85 15.10 19.94
CA LYS A 44 -14.29 16.46 19.88
C LYS A 44 -15.77 16.60 19.95
N GLY A 45 -16.48 15.82 19.17
CA GLY A 45 -17.93 15.92 19.10
C GLY A 45 -18.59 15.41 20.34
N GLY A 46 -18.04 14.38 20.91
CA GLY A 46 -18.64 13.79 22.06
C GLY A 46 -18.38 14.58 23.30
N GLY A 47 -17.33 15.37 23.22
CA GLY A 47 -17.03 16.20 24.36
C GLY A 47 -18.04 17.21 24.53
#